data_fe2e2e7398ff6682246eb233d656ae80
#
_entry.id   fe2e2e7398ff6682246eb233d656ae80
#
_cell.length_a   1.000
_cell.length_b   1.000
_cell.length_c   1.000
_cell.angle_alpha   90.00
_cell.angle_beta   90.00
_cell.angle_gamma   90.00
#
_symmetry.space_group_name_H-M   'P 1'
#
loop_
_entity.id
_entity.type
_entity.pdbx_description
1 polymer ?
#
loop_
_entity_poly.entity_id
_entity_poly.type
_entity_poly.pdbx_seq_one_letter_code
_entity_poly.pdbx_strand_id
1 'polypeptide(L)'
;MVSCDTTPKVSSKSFIIDNPTSATITVKIDEQDYKIPSNSSVTTTLDFGKHSMTYNGEKVNFFVKPNDQNCIINPTLSNYYLYHEIYLVKGAENVTEDKLKYTDDYLYPYVKPNGDTINVPFLLISNTLFIEQYQYYWHFDMDHPFVDINSKVDEKEKKLMEEYIKTLFKSKIFREHDFLEYVKDKGIDLPEGFIKSEKYKLSNLPAYEFISQDVIDSCPLFKNDLKSIKSSFDSLQIMTDKARAYKLISYELNNRLNDVRIGVIRQNNQSCDFNKIDMLTKRKPSFGEMNAYIVK
;
A
#
# COMPACT_ATOMS: atom_id res chain seq x y z
N MET A 1 -32.30 -14.12 -27.38
CA MET A 1 -30.88 -14.44 -27.55
C MET A 1 -30.20 -14.17 -26.23
N VAL A 2 -29.80 -15.22 -25.49
CA VAL A 2 -29.01 -15.09 -24.27
C VAL A 2 -27.56 -14.98 -24.73
N SER A 3 -26.97 -13.79 -24.62
CA SER A 3 -25.53 -13.60 -24.82
C SER A 3 -24.82 -14.32 -23.68
N CYS A 4 -24.25 -15.48 -23.96
CA CYS A 4 -23.26 -16.09 -23.07
C CYS A 4 -22.04 -15.18 -23.06
N ASP A 5 -21.82 -14.50 -21.95
CA ASP A 5 -20.60 -13.74 -21.68
C ASP A 5 -19.46 -14.76 -21.51
N THR A 6 -18.69 -14.98 -22.57
CA THR A 6 -17.61 -15.95 -22.66
C THR A 6 -16.27 -15.38 -22.18
N THR A 7 -16.27 -14.20 -21.55
CA THR A 7 -15.05 -13.66 -20.92
C THR A 7 -14.61 -14.60 -19.80
N PRO A 8 -13.35 -15.09 -19.80
CA PRO A 8 -12.84 -15.92 -18.71
C PRO A 8 -13.00 -15.19 -17.39
N LYS A 9 -13.69 -15.80 -16.43
CA LYS A 9 -13.76 -15.23 -15.08
C LYS A 9 -12.36 -15.26 -14.47
N VAL A 10 -11.75 -14.11 -14.29
CA VAL A 10 -10.51 -14.00 -13.51
C VAL A 10 -10.87 -14.37 -12.07
N SER A 11 -10.35 -15.49 -11.59
CA SER A 11 -10.59 -16.03 -10.24
C SER A 11 -9.35 -15.95 -9.35
N SER A 12 -8.23 -15.46 -9.88
CA SER A 12 -6.93 -15.42 -9.23
C SER A 12 -6.14 -14.18 -9.64
N LYS A 13 -5.08 -13.89 -8.91
CA LYS A 13 -4.14 -12.81 -9.23
C LYS A 13 -2.71 -13.18 -8.88
N SER A 14 -1.78 -12.48 -9.52
CA SER A 14 -0.35 -12.63 -9.28
C SER A 14 0.12 -11.79 -8.09
N PHE A 15 1.05 -12.37 -7.30
CA PHE A 15 1.78 -11.73 -6.22
C PHE A 15 3.27 -11.98 -6.39
N ILE A 16 4.08 -11.07 -5.88
CA ILE A 16 5.52 -11.24 -5.72
C ILE A 16 5.77 -11.62 -4.26
N ILE A 17 6.37 -12.80 -4.00
CA ILE A 17 6.84 -13.14 -2.64
C ILE A 17 8.32 -12.79 -2.60
N ASP A 18 8.72 -11.90 -1.70
CA ASP A 18 10.09 -11.40 -1.67
C ASP A 18 10.87 -11.89 -0.44
N ASN A 19 12.16 -12.13 -0.64
CA ASN A 19 13.10 -12.48 0.40
C ASN A 19 14.27 -11.47 0.43
N PRO A 20 14.21 -10.42 1.23
CA PRO A 20 15.29 -9.44 1.37
C PRO A 20 16.41 -9.90 2.32
N THR A 21 16.38 -11.15 2.80
CA THR A 21 17.40 -11.64 3.74
C THR A 21 18.61 -12.25 3.02
N SER A 22 19.71 -12.39 3.73
CA SER A 22 20.94 -12.99 3.21
C SER A 22 20.92 -14.52 3.12
N ALA A 23 19.84 -15.17 3.55
CA ALA A 23 19.67 -16.62 3.52
C ALA A 23 18.47 -17.01 2.64
N THR A 24 18.50 -18.21 2.07
CA THR A 24 17.33 -18.78 1.41
C THR A 24 16.24 -19.04 2.45
N ILE A 25 15.00 -18.64 2.14
CA ILE A 25 13.82 -18.92 2.98
C ILE A 25 12.88 -19.92 2.30
N THR A 26 12.06 -20.58 3.10
CA THR A 26 10.92 -21.37 2.63
C THR A 26 9.64 -20.81 3.25
N VAL A 27 8.70 -20.46 2.40
CA VAL A 27 7.37 -19.96 2.79
C VAL A 27 6.34 -20.93 2.30
N LYS A 28 5.44 -21.36 3.16
CA LYS A 28 4.30 -22.20 2.77
C LYS A 28 3.05 -21.31 2.65
N ILE A 29 2.41 -21.30 1.50
CA ILE A 29 1.07 -20.70 1.31
C ILE A 29 0.11 -21.84 0.97
N ASP A 30 -0.89 -22.02 1.80
CA ASP A 30 -1.80 -23.18 1.78
C ASP A 30 -0.99 -24.50 1.76
N GLU A 31 -1.09 -25.29 0.71
CA GLU A 31 -0.35 -26.55 0.56
C GLU A 31 0.94 -26.42 -0.28
N GLN A 32 1.25 -25.22 -0.79
CA GLN A 32 2.38 -24.97 -1.68
C GLN A 32 3.58 -24.40 -0.93
N ASP A 33 4.75 -25.01 -1.07
CA ASP A 33 6.03 -24.49 -0.57
C ASP A 33 6.73 -23.66 -1.63
N TYR A 34 7.20 -22.48 -1.24
CA TYR A 34 7.99 -21.56 -2.05
C TYR A 34 9.38 -21.40 -1.45
N LYS A 35 10.38 -21.90 -2.17
CA LYS A 35 11.78 -21.72 -1.80
C LYS A 35 12.35 -20.51 -2.51
N ILE A 36 12.72 -19.47 -1.75
CA ILE A 36 13.12 -18.18 -2.28
C ILE A 36 14.59 -17.93 -1.89
N PRO A 37 15.51 -17.82 -2.86
CA PRO A 37 16.91 -17.53 -2.58
C PRO A 37 17.09 -16.19 -1.84
N SER A 38 18.28 -15.96 -1.29
CA SER A 38 18.63 -14.68 -0.66
C SER A 38 18.50 -13.52 -1.65
N ASN A 39 18.04 -12.37 -1.19
CA ASN A 39 17.89 -11.14 -1.97
C ASN A 39 17.19 -11.35 -3.33
N SER A 40 16.16 -12.17 -3.35
CA SER A 40 15.42 -12.47 -4.58
C SER A 40 13.93 -12.61 -4.32
N SER A 41 13.16 -12.63 -5.41
CA SER A 41 11.73 -12.80 -5.38
C SER A 41 11.26 -13.98 -6.22
N VAL A 42 10.04 -14.45 -5.96
CA VAL A 42 9.32 -15.40 -6.82
C VAL A 42 7.90 -14.89 -7.04
N THR A 43 7.37 -15.15 -8.22
CA THR A 43 5.98 -14.84 -8.54
C THR A 43 5.09 -16.04 -8.23
N THR A 44 3.95 -15.81 -7.61
CA THR A 44 2.89 -16.81 -7.40
C THR A 44 1.55 -16.28 -7.85
N THR A 45 0.61 -17.18 -8.12
CA THR A 45 -0.78 -16.85 -8.39
C THR A 45 -1.65 -17.45 -7.31
N LEU A 46 -2.46 -16.61 -6.67
CA LEU A 46 -3.39 -17.01 -5.61
C LEU A 46 -4.83 -16.77 -6.07
N ASP A 47 -5.71 -17.70 -5.77
CA ASP A 47 -7.14 -17.56 -6.00
C ASP A 47 -7.72 -16.46 -5.11
N PHE A 48 -8.88 -15.91 -5.50
CA PHE A 48 -9.59 -15.00 -4.62
C PHE A 48 -10.20 -15.78 -3.45
N GLY A 49 -10.05 -15.25 -2.24
CA GLY A 49 -10.59 -15.88 -1.05
C GLY A 49 -9.61 -15.99 0.11
N LYS A 50 -9.89 -16.94 1.00
CA LYS A 50 -9.09 -17.17 2.22
C LYS A 50 -7.90 -18.04 1.93
N HIS A 51 -6.76 -17.61 2.45
CA HIS A 51 -5.48 -18.30 2.39
C HIS A 51 -4.83 -18.35 3.77
N SER A 52 -3.84 -19.23 3.90
CA SER A 52 -2.96 -19.26 5.07
C SER A 52 -1.50 -19.26 4.62
N MET A 53 -0.65 -18.53 5.34
CA MET A 53 0.78 -18.53 5.12
C MET A 53 1.49 -18.95 6.40
N THR A 54 2.54 -19.77 6.24
CA THR A 54 3.43 -20.19 7.34
C THR A 54 4.86 -19.85 6.97
N TYR A 55 5.56 -19.19 7.89
CA TYR A 55 6.98 -18.91 7.82
C TYR A 55 7.61 -18.97 9.20
N ASN A 56 8.74 -19.69 9.34
CA ASN A 56 9.44 -19.93 10.63
C ASN A 56 8.53 -20.46 11.75
N GLY A 57 7.58 -21.34 11.42
CA GLY A 57 6.65 -21.90 12.39
C GLY A 57 5.51 -20.96 12.80
N GLU A 58 5.50 -19.72 12.32
CA GLU A 58 4.42 -18.77 12.56
C GLU A 58 3.41 -18.79 11.41
N LYS A 59 2.12 -18.74 11.77
CA LYS A 59 1.02 -18.79 10.80
C LYS A 59 0.21 -17.49 10.82
N VAL A 60 -0.17 -17.03 9.63
CA VAL A 60 -1.10 -15.94 9.44
C VAL A 60 -2.15 -16.34 8.41
N ASN A 61 -3.42 -15.95 8.65
CA ASN A 61 -4.49 -16.13 7.68
C ASN A 61 -4.76 -14.78 6.98
N PHE A 62 -5.10 -14.84 5.70
CA PHE A 62 -5.36 -13.64 4.92
C PHE A 62 -6.43 -13.89 3.87
N PHE A 63 -6.95 -12.81 3.31
CA PHE A 63 -7.96 -12.85 2.26
C PHE A 63 -7.43 -12.14 1.02
N VAL A 64 -7.48 -12.79 -0.13
CA VAL A 64 -7.11 -12.25 -1.45
C VAL A 64 -8.35 -11.72 -2.14
N LYS A 65 -8.29 -10.47 -2.59
CA LYS A 65 -9.40 -9.76 -3.22
C LYS A 65 -9.24 -9.67 -4.73
N PRO A 66 -10.35 -9.56 -5.47
CA PRO A 66 -10.32 -9.31 -6.91
C PRO A 66 -9.89 -7.87 -7.21
N ASN A 67 -8.58 -7.62 -7.16
CA ASN A 67 -7.93 -6.39 -7.55
C ASN A 67 -6.74 -6.73 -8.47
N ASP A 68 -6.36 -5.82 -9.37
CA ASP A 68 -5.35 -6.03 -10.41
C ASP A 68 -4.03 -5.25 -10.17
N GLN A 69 -3.92 -4.53 -9.07
CA GLN A 69 -2.70 -3.81 -8.68
C GLN A 69 -1.58 -4.76 -8.25
N ASN A 70 -0.32 -4.36 -8.36
CA ASN A 70 0.80 -5.15 -7.86
C ASN A 70 0.83 -5.15 -6.32
N CYS A 71 1.25 -6.28 -5.77
CA CYS A 71 1.41 -6.46 -4.33
C CYS A 71 2.60 -7.39 -4.05
N ILE A 72 3.42 -6.98 -3.09
CA ILE A 72 4.54 -7.78 -2.58
C ILE A 72 4.09 -8.43 -1.27
N ILE A 73 4.29 -9.74 -1.17
CA ILE A 73 4.18 -10.48 0.08
C ILE A 73 5.57 -10.49 0.74
N ASN A 74 5.67 -9.93 1.94
CA ASN A 74 6.89 -9.84 2.74
C ASN A 74 6.81 -10.78 3.96
N PRO A 75 7.10 -12.08 3.82
CA PRO A 75 6.93 -13.05 4.91
C PRO A 75 7.89 -12.84 6.07
N THR A 76 9.00 -12.18 5.82
CA THR A 76 10.05 -11.91 6.81
C THR A 76 9.79 -10.66 7.64
N LEU A 77 8.76 -9.89 7.31
CA LEU A 77 8.46 -8.57 7.89
C LEU A 77 9.68 -7.64 7.88
N SER A 78 10.58 -7.84 6.92
CA SER A 78 11.76 -7.00 6.75
C SER A 78 11.38 -5.59 6.32
N ASN A 79 12.29 -4.66 6.54
CA ASN A 79 12.11 -3.29 6.12
C ASN A 79 12.26 -3.14 4.61
N TYR A 80 11.43 -2.26 4.05
CA TYR A 80 11.57 -1.73 2.70
C TYR A 80 11.59 -0.22 2.75
N TYR A 81 12.16 0.37 1.73
CA TYR A 81 12.24 1.81 1.59
C TYR A 81 11.67 2.24 0.25
N LEU A 82 10.71 3.15 0.29
CA LEU A 82 10.26 3.83 -0.90
C LEU A 82 11.08 5.11 -1.03
N TYR A 83 11.74 5.30 -2.16
CA TYR A 83 12.54 6.49 -2.45
C TYR A 83 11.93 7.22 -3.64
N HIS A 84 11.78 8.53 -3.50
CA HIS A 84 11.35 9.42 -4.57
C HIS A 84 12.53 10.21 -5.11
N GLU A 85 12.77 10.11 -6.40
CA GLU A 85 13.72 10.95 -7.11
C GLU A 85 13.00 11.98 -7.94
N ILE A 86 13.45 13.24 -7.83
CA ILE A 86 12.91 14.39 -8.51
C ILE A 86 13.82 14.72 -9.68
N TYR A 87 13.24 14.86 -10.86
CA TYR A 87 13.96 15.18 -12.08
C TYR A 87 13.54 16.53 -12.57
N LEU A 88 14.55 17.40 -12.82
CA LEU A 88 14.37 18.69 -13.40
C LEU A 88 14.72 18.64 -14.88
N VAL A 89 13.90 19.24 -15.74
CA VAL A 89 14.25 19.41 -17.14
C VAL A 89 15.42 20.39 -17.26
N LYS A 90 16.39 20.08 -18.11
CA LYS A 90 17.52 20.94 -18.41
C LYS A 90 17.01 22.33 -18.88
N GLY A 91 17.42 23.40 -18.21
CA GLY A 91 16.90 24.75 -18.41
C GLY A 91 15.82 25.21 -17.41
N ALA A 92 15.45 24.36 -16.47
CA ALA A 92 14.60 24.71 -15.33
C ALA A 92 15.40 25.33 -14.15
N GLU A 93 16.62 25.78 -14.40
CA GLU A 93 17.53 26.39 -13.42
C GLU A 93 16.94 27.64 -12.74
N ASN A 94 15.87 28.21 -13.30
CA ASN A 94 15.09 29.30 -12.73
C ASN A 94 13.77 28.83 -12.12
N VAL A 95 13.70 27.59 -11.62
CA VAL A 95 12.52 27.11 -10.85
C VAL A 95 12.46 27.89 -9.55
N THR A 96 11.58 28.88 -9.50
CA THR A 96 11.32 29.69 -8.31
C THR A 96 10.88 28.80 -7.13
N GLU A 97 11.12 29.26 -5.89
CA GLU A 97 10.69 28.58 -4.64
C GLU A 97 9.23 28.09 -4.68
N ASP A 98 8.35 28.79 -5.39
CA ASP A 98 6.94 28.37 -5.57
C ASP A 98 6.76 27.06 -6.35
N LYS A 99 7.74 26.68 -7.20
CA LYS A 99 7.71 25.39 -7.92
C LYS A 99 8.34 24.26 -7.13
N LEU A 100 9.22 24.59 -6.18
CA LEU A 100 9.74 23.63 -5.20
C LEU A 100 8.66 23.23 -4.18
N LYS A 101 7.60 24.01 -3.98
CA LYS A 101 6.45 23.61 -3.11
C LYS A 101 5.74 22.36 -3.61
N TYR A 102 5.73 22.08 -4.91
CA TYR A 102 5.23 20.81 -5.43
C TYR A 102 6.14 19.63 -5.06
N THR A 103 7.37 19.88 -4.61
CA THR A 103 8.26 18.82 -4.12
C THR A 103 7.88 18.37 -2.70
N ASP A 104 7.26 19.22 -1.90
CA ASP A 104 6.84 18.88 -0.53
C ASP A 104 5.78 17.78 -0.50
N ASP A 105 4.93 17.68 -1.53
CA ASP A 105 3.91 16.63 -1.66
C ASP A 105 4.51 15.22 -1.83
N TYR A 106 5.80 15.12 -2.17
CA TYR A 106 6.54 13.87 -2.37
C TYR A 106 7.58 13.62 -1.29
N LEU A 107 7.63 14.47 -0.28
CA LEU A 107 8.47 14.29 0.89
C LEU A 107 7.64 13.71 2.05
N TYR A 108 8.28 12.90 2.86
CA TYR A 108 7.65 12.29 4.02
C TYR A 108 8.14 12.97 5.30
N PRO A 109 7.23 13.32 6.21
CA PRO A 109 7.63 13.86 7.51
C PRO A 109 8.30 12.76 8.34
N TYR A 110 9.47 13.07 8.85
CA TYR A 110 10.20 12.23 9.78
C TYR A 110 10.42 12.99 11.09
N VAL A 111 9.99 12.39 12.21
CA VAL A 111 10.20 12.95 13.55
C VAL A 111 11.52 12.41 14.11
N LYS A 112 12.48 13.31 14.32
CA LYS A 112 13.77 12.98 14.93
C LYS A 112 13.62 12.58 16.40
N PRO A 113 14.60 11.89 17.00
CA PRO A 113 14.57 11.55 18.43
C PRO A 113 14.43 12.75 19.37
N ASN A 114 14.87 13.95 18.95
CA ASN A 114 14.73 15.20 19.72
C ASN A 114 13.35 15.87 19.57
N GLY A 115 12.44 15.28 18.79
CA GLY A 115 11.09 15.79 18.53
C GLY A 115 10.95 16.70 17.31
N ASP A 116 12.05 17.11 16.66
CA ASP A 116 12.00 17.93 15.44
C ASP A 116 11.46 17.11 14.27
N THR A 117 10.68 17.75 13.41
CA THR A 117 10.19 17.13 12.16
C THR A 117 10.98 17.69 10.98
N ILE A 118 11.45 16.78 10.15
CA ILE A 118 12.08 17.10 8.85
C ILE A 118 11.36 16.36 7.73
N ASN A 119 11.44 16.88 6.52
CA ASN A 119 10.92 16.22 5.33
C ASN A 119 12.06 15.47 4.61
N VAL A 120 11.82 14.21 4.26
CA VAL A 120 12.81 13.33 3.60
C VAL A 120 12.20 12.68 2.34
N PRO A 121 13.00 12.41 1.29
CA PRO A 121 12.50 11.83 0.04
C PRO A 121 12.31 10.30 0.10
N PHE A 122 12.26 9.74 1.28
CA PHE A 122 12.14 8.30 1.47
C PHE A 122 11.18 7.95 2.61
N LEU A 123 10.49 6.83 2.47
CA LEU A 123 9.56 6.28 3.45
C LEU A 123 10.01 4.89 3.88
N LEU A 124 10.12 4.67 5.18
CA LEU A 124 10.31 3.33 5.75
C LEU A 124 8.98 2.58 5.78
N ILE A 125 8.95 1.39 5.18
CA ILE A 125 7.86 0.42 5.24
C ILE A 125 8.33 -0.72 6.13
N SER A 126 7.81 -0.81 7.34
CA SER A 126 8.20 -1.82 8.32
C SER A 126 7.00 -2.65 8.78
N ASN A 127 7.25 -3.89 9.23
CA ASN A 127 6.23 -4.77 9.79
C ASN A 127 4.96 -4.94 8.91
N THR A 128 5.14 -4.86 7.58
CA THR A 128 4.06 -4.90 6.61
C THR A 128 4.15 -6.19 5.81
N LEU A 129 3.13 -7.04 5.91
CA LEU A 129 3.06 -8.30 5.18
C LEU A 129 2.71 -8.10 3.70
N PHE A 130 1.74 -7.24 3.42
CA PHE A 130 1.28 -6.92 2.06
C PHE A 130 1.67 -5.49 1.72
N ILE A 131 2.68 -5.34 0.85
CA ILE A 131 3.14 -4.04 0.40
C ILE A 131 2.43 -3.76 -0.93
N GLU A 132 1.48 -2.83 -0.89
CA GLU A 132 0.54 -2.54 -1.96
C GLU A 132 1.06 -1.43 -2.87
N GLN A 133 1.17 -1.70 -4.17
CA GLN A 133 1.62 -0.67 -5.13
C GLN A 133 0.73 0.56 -5.10
N TYR A 134 -0.56 0.38 -4.97
CA TYR A 134 -1.50 1.49 -4.87
C TYR A 134 -1.22 2.41 -3.67
N GLN A 135 -0.86 1.84 -2.52
CA GLN A 135 -0.57 2.60 -1.31
C GLN A 135 0.72 3.41 -1.41
N TYR A 136 1.74 2.82 -2.04
CA TYR A 136 3.09 3.37 -2.05
C TYR A 136 3.51 3.95 -3.40
N TYR A 137 2.76 3.70 -4.47
CA TYR A 137 2.94 4.29 -5.81
C TYR A 137 4.36 4.15 -6.38
N TRP A 138 5.00 2.96 -6.24
CA TRP A 138 6.30 2.77 -6.88
C TRP A 138 6.18 2.57 -8.39
N HIS A 139 7.14 3.14 -9.12
CA HIS A 139 7.31 2.96 -10.55
C HIS A 139 8.26 1.80 -10.86
N PHE A 140 9.24 1.59 -9.99
CA PHE A 140 10.24 0.52 -10.10
C PHE A 140 10.17 -0.36 -8.86
N ASP A 141 10.07 -1.68 -9.07
CA ASP A 141 10.14 -2.66 -7.99
C ASP A 141 11.58 -2.88 -7.49
N MET A 142 11.73 -3.76 -6.49
CA MET A 142 13.03 -4.03 -5.86
C MET A 142 14.03 -4.71 -6.79
N ASP A 143 13.57 -5.50 -7.76
CA ASP A 143 14.45 -6.22 -8.70
C ASP A 143 14.83 -5.36 -9.92
N HIS A 144 14.19 -4.22 -10.09
CA HIS A 144 14.50 -3.31 -11.19
C HIS A 144 15.73 -2.48 -10.87
N PRO A 145 16.78 -2.48 -11.71
CA PRO A 145 17.94 -1.65 -11.48
C PRO A 145 17.54 -0.17 -11.46
N PHE A 146 18.03 0.58 -10.48
CA PHE A 146 17.88 2.03 -10.44
C PHE A 146 18.82 2.65 -11.47
N VAL A 147 18.32 2.81 -12.67
CA VAL A 147 19.05 3.43 -13.77
C VAL A 147 18.70 4.89 -13.81
N ASP A 148 19.68 5.73 -14.15
CA ASP A 148 19.50 7.15 -14.41
C ASP A 148 18.25 7.37 -15.29
N ILE A 149 17.40 8.24 -14.89
CA ILE A 149 16.07 8.46 -15.45
C ILE A 149 16.07 8.89 -16.90
N ASN A 150 17.14 9.59 -17.31
CA ASN A 150 17.30 10.02 -18.71
C ASN A 150 17.19 8.88 -19.71
N SER A 151 17.38 7.63 -19.25
CA SER A 151 17.24 6.43 -20.07
C SER A 151 15.84 5.79 -20.01
N LYS A 152 14.95 6.25 -19.13
CA LYS A 152 13.64 5.61 -18.87
C LYS A 152 12.43 6.52 -19.02
N VAL A 153 12.66 7.78 -19.36
CA VAL A 153 11.60 8.72 -19.73
C VAL A 153 11.21 8.42 -21.18
N ASP A 154 9.98 7.99 -21.41
CA ASP A 154 9.51 7.75 -22.77
C ASP A 154 9.31 9.06 -23.55
N GLU A 155 9.17 8.96 -24.88
CA GLU A 155 9.05 10.16 -25.75
C GLU A 155 7.80 10.99 -25.44
N LYS A 156 6.73 10.37 -24.94
CA LYS A 156 5.50 11.05 -24.53
C LYS A 156 5.71 11.83 -23.23
N GLU A 157 6.40 11.21 -22.27
CA GLU A 157 6.78 11.87 -21.00
C GLU A 157 7.74 13.02 -21.26
N LYS A 158 8.75 12.84 -22.15
CA LYS A 158 9.66 13.91 -22.57
C LYS A 158 8.90 15.11 -23.14
N LYS A 159 7.95 14.86 -24.04
CA LYS A 159 7.15 15.92 -24.64
C LYS A 159 6.29 16.65 -23.61
N LEU A 160 5.68 15.92 -22.66
CA LEU A 160 4.93 16.52 -21.56
C LEU A 160 5.82 17.37 -20.65
N MET A 161 7.05 16.90 -20.37
CA MET A 161 8.02 17.65 -19.58
C MET A 161 8.45 18.95 -20.27
N GLU A 162 8.66 18.91 -21.58
CA GLU A 162 9.04 20.09 -22.37
C GLU A 162 7.92 21.12 -22.45
N GLU A 163 6.66 20.69 -22.58
CA GLU A 163 5.51 21.58 -22.81
C GLU A 163 4.86 22.09 -21.52
N TYR A 164 4.73 21.24 -20.49
CA TYR A 164 3.86 21.55 -19.34
C TYR A 164 4.45 21.25 -17.96
N ILE A 165 5.32 20.26 -17.85
CA ILE A 165 5.81 19.76 -16.57
C ILE A 165 7.33 19.92 -16.52
N LYS A 166 7.83 20.84 -15.68
CA LYS A 166 9.29 21.04 -15.53
C LYS A 166 9.93 20.05 -14.55
N THR A 167 9.14 19.23 -13.89
CA THR A 167 9.60 18.23 -12.92
C THR A 167 8.90 16.90 -13.16
N LEU A 168 9.62 15.80 -13.11
CA LEU A 168 9.09 14.46 -13.13
C LEU A 168 9.52 13.72 -11.86
N PHE A 169 8.61 12.95 -11.28
CA PHE A 169 8.91 12.09 -10.13
C PHE A 169 8.90 10.64 -10.54
N LYS A 170 9.90 9.92 -10.11
CA LYS A 170 9.91 8.46 -10.17
C LYS A 170 10.21 7.91 -8.78
N SER A 171 9.59 6.81 -8.45
CA SER A 171 9.77 6.16 -7.17
C SER A 171 10.19 4.71 -7.35
N LYS A 172 11.10 4.27 -6.51
CA LYS A 172 11.55 2.89 -6.44
C LYS A 172 11.33 2.36 -5.04
N ILE A 173 10.84 1.11 -4.96
CA ILE A 173 10.86 0.36 -3.72
C ILE A 173 12.16 -0.44 -3.64
N PHE A 174 12.84 -0.35 -2.50
CA PHE A 174 14.11 -1.02 -2.23
C PHE A 174 13.96 -2.01 -1.08
N ARG A 175 14.68 -3.12 -1.13
CA ARG A 175 15.05 -3.88 0.06
C ARG A 175 16.00 -3.04 0.92
N GLU A 176 16.03 -3.29 2.22
CA GLU A 176 16.86 -2.49 3.16
C GLU A 176 18.33 -2.44 2.76
N HIS A 177 18.93 -3.59 2.43
CA HIS A 177 20.34 -3.65 2.01
C HIS A 177 20.61 -2.77 0.78
N ASP A 178 19.81 -2.92 -0.26
CA ASP A 178 19.98 -2.20 -1.53
C ASP A 178 19.77 -0.69 -1.33
N PHE A 179 18.84 -0.30 -0.43
CA PHE A 179 18.63 1.10 -0.09
C PHE A 179 19.84 1.71 0.62
N LEU A 180 20.40 0.99 1.59
CA LEU A 180 21.57 1.47 2.33
C LEU A 180 22.81 1.62 1.45
N GLU A 181 23.02 0.71 0.49
CA GLU A 181 24.06 0.87 -0.52
C GLU A 181 23.78 2.09 -1.41
N TYR A 182 22.55 2.22 -1.90
CA TYR A 182 22.16 3.33 -2.77
C TYR A 182 22.37 4.70 -2.12
N VAL A 183 21.90 4.92 -0.89
CA VAL A 183 22.08 6.21 -0.20
C VAL A 183 23.53 6.52 0.10
N LYS A 184 24.33 5.50 0.43
CA LYS A 184 25.76 5.62 0.63
C LYS A 184 26.47 6.06 -0.67
N ASP A 185 26.17 5.42 -1.79
CA ASP A 185 26.77 5.75 -3.09
C ASP A 185 26.37 7.15 -3.58
N LYS A 186 25.16 7.60 -3.22
CA LYS A 186 24.66 8.94 -3.55
C LYS A 186 25.09 10.01 -2.54
N GLY A 187 25.74 9.64 -1.44
CA GLY A 187 26.11 10.57 -0.38
C GLY A 187 24.90 11.19 0.35
N ILE A 188 23.82 10.44 0.45
CA ILE A 188 22.61 10.88 1.15
C ILE A 188 22.70 10.49 2.62
N ASP A 189 22.65 11.47 3.52
CA ASP A 189 22.65 11.23 4.95
C ASP A 189 21.26 10.80 5.43
N LEU A 190 21.20 9.67 6.12
CA LEU A 190 19.98 9.21 6.79
C LEU A 190 19.84 9.89 8.15
N PRO A 191 18.63 10.32 8.53
CA PRO A 191 18.38 10.89 9.86
C PRO A 191 18.69 9.87 10.96
N GLU A 192 19.16 10.36 12.10
CA GLU A 192 19.43 9.53 13.26
C GLU A 192 18.17 8.76 13.70
N GLY A 193 18.31 7.45 13.93
CA GLY A 193 17.21 6.60 14.37
C GLY A 193 16.28 6.11 13.25
N PHE A 194 16.48 6.53 11.99
CA PHE A 194 15.61 6.19 10.88
C PHE A 194 15.48 4.67 10.60
N ILE A 195 16.52 3.90 10.90
CA ILE A 195 16.61 2.46 10.58
C ILE A 195 16.03 1.56 11.69
N LYS A 196 15.70 2.11 12.86
CA LYS A 196 15.25 1.30 14.00
C LYS A 196 13.75 1.06 13.96
N SER A 197 13.32 -0.16 13.60
CA SER A 197 11.96 -0.64 13.86
C SER A 197 12.03 -1.94 14.65
N GLU A 198 11.18 -2.09 15.67
CA GLU A 198 10.93 -3.38 16.32
C GLU A 198 10.31 -4.33 15.30
N LYS A 199 10.85 -5.54 15.19
CA LYS A 199 10.27 -6.57 14.32
C LYS A 199 9.10 -7.26 15.01
N TYR A 200 7.96 -7.23 14.35
CA TYR A 200 6.80 -8.02 14.77
C TYR A 200 6.97 -9.48 14.37
N LYS A 201 6.14 -10.31 14.98
CA LYS A 201 5.92 -11.70 14.55
C LYS A 201 4.71 -11.74 13.62
N LEU A 202 4.72 -12.65 12.65
CA LEU A 202 3.57 -12.84 11.75
C LEU A 202 2.27 -13.11 12.54
N SER A 203 2.36 -13.92 13.60
CA SER A 203 1.25 -14.25 14.48
C SER A 203 0.68 -13.06 15.26
N ASN A 204 1.44 -11.97 15.39
CA ASN A 204 1.05 -10.76 16.13
C ASN A 204 0.53 -9.64 15.21
N LEU A 205 0.56 -9.85 13.90
CA LEU A 205 0.03 -8.86 12.97
C LEU A 205 -1.47 -8.66 13.19
N PRO A 206 -1.93 -7.42 13.25
CA PRO A 206 -3.35 -7.14 13.45
C PRO A 206 -4.17 -7.57 12.23
N ALA A 207 -5.31 -8.22 12.48
CA ALA A 207 -6.28 -8.43 11.43
C ALA A 207 -6.84 -7.09 10.95
N TYR A 208 -7.16 -7.02 9.68
CA TYR A 208 -7.80 -5.85 9.12
C TYR A 208 -9.20 -5.68 9.68
N GLU A 209 -9.48 -4.50 10.19
CA GLU A 209 -10.80 -4.12 10.67
C GLU A 209 -11.28 -2.89 9.89
N PHE A 210 -12.35 -3.06 9.11
CA PHE A 210 -12.89 -1.99 8.29
C PHE A 210 -13.48 -0.86 9.14
N ILE A 211 -14.35 -1.21 10.10
CA ILE A 211 -14.93 -0.29 11.08
C ILE A 211 -14.78 -0.92 12.46
N SER A 212 -14.01 -0.29 13.34
CA SER A 212 -13.84 -0.77 14.71
C SER A 212 -15.08 -0.49 15.57
N GLN A 213 -15.25 -1.26 16.64
CA GLN A 213 -16.32 -1.03 17.60
C GLN A 213 -16.22 0.36 18.23
N ASP A 214 -15.00 0.85 18.47
CA ASP A 214 -14.73 2.17 19.02
C ASP A 214 -15.27 3.29 18.10
N VAL A 215 -15.15 3.17 16.77
CA VAL A 215 -15.74 4.10 15.80
C VAL A 215 -17.27 4.05 15.88
N ILE A 216 -17.87 2.86 15.95
CA ILE A 216 -19.32 2.68 16.04
C ILE A 216 -19.86 3.34 17.33
N ASP A 217 -19.18 3.15 18.43
CA ASP A 217 -19.60 3.69 19.74
C ASP A 217 -19.34 5.19 19.86
N SER A 218 -18.37 5.72 19.14
CA SER A 218 -18.09 7.17 19.06
C SER A 218 -19.12 7.96 18.25
N CYS A 219 -20.07 7.27 17.59
CA CYS A 219 -21.06 7.91 16.73
C CYS A 219 -22.49 7.37 16.98
N PRO A 220 -23.11 7.68 18.12
CA PRO A 220 -24.43 7.16 18.51
C PRO A 220 -25.51 7.42 17.45
N LEU A 221 -25.53 8.58 16.82
CA LEU A 221 -26.53 8.99 15.84
C LEU A 221 -26.54 8.07 14.60
N PHE A 222 -25.38 7.63 14.13
CA PHE A 222 -25.21 6.78 12.94
C PHE A 222 -24.81 5.34 13.31
N LYS A 223 -25.02 4.93 14.57
CA LYS A 223 -24.60 3.61 15.07
C LYS A 223 -25.17 2.45 14.23
N ASN A 224 -26.44 2.54 13.83
CA ASN A 224 -27.08 1.49 13.05
C ASN A 224 -26.56 1.45 11.62
N ASP A 225 -26.31 2.60 11.01
CA ASP A 225 -25.73 2.69 9.67
C ASP A 225 -24.31 2.10 9.64
N LEU A 226 -23.46 2.47 10.59
CA LEU A 226 -22.11 1.95 10.74
C LEU A 226 -22.09 0.43 10.98
N LYS A 227 -23.00 -0.09 11.83
CA LYS A 227 -23.17 -1.53 12.02
C LYS A 227 -23.60 -2.25 10.73
N SER A 228 -24.55 -1.67 10.01
CA SER A 228 -25.02 -2.22 8.73
C SER A 228 -23.92 -2.22 7.68
N ILE A 229 -23.12 -1.15 7.59
CA ILE A 229 -21.97 -1.06 6.70
C ILE A 229 -20.93 -2.12 7.07
N LYS A 230 -20.60 -2.26 8.36
CA LYS A 230 -19.69 -3.31 8.86
C LYS A 230 -20.18 -4.71 8.50
N SER A 231 -21.45 -5.02 8.73
CA SER A 231 -22.05 -6.32 8.39
C SER A 231 -21.99 -6.61 6.89
N SER A 232 -22.24 -5.60 6.05
CA SER A 232 -22.11 -5.74 4.59
C SER A 232 -20.67 -5.99 4.18
N PHE A 233 -19.72 -5.33 4.84
CA PHE A 233 -18.28 -5.60 4.65
C PHE A 233 -17.92 -7.04 5.06
N ASP A 234 -18.37 -7.49 6.22
CA ASP A 234 -18.12 -8.85 6.70
C ASP A 234 -18.66 -9.90 5.70
N SER A 235 -19.79 -9.61 5.06
CA SER A 235 -20.36 -10.45 3.99
C SER A 235 -19.51 -10.46 2.72
N LEU A 236 -18.83 -9.34 2.38
CA LEU A 236 -17.88 -9.31 1.25
C LEU A 236 -16.70 -10.24 1.44
N GLN A 237 -16.27 -10.48 2.68
CA GLN A 237 -15.11 -11.33 2.98
C GLN A 237 -15.31 -12.81 2.61
N ILE A 238 -16.53 -13.23 2.35
CA ILE A 238 -16.86 -14.59 1.91
C ILE A 238 -17.20 -14.70 0.42
N MET A 239 -17.18 -13.57 -0.31
CA MET A 239 -17.42 -13.55 -1.75
C MET A 239 -16.13 -13.83 -2.52
N THR A 240 -16.03 -14.98 -3.16
CA THR A 240 -14.84 -15.43 -3.88
C THR A 240 -14.98 -15.39 -5.40
N ASP A 241 -16.21 -15.44 -5.93
CA ASP A 241 -16.42 -15.79 -7.34
C ASP A 241 -16.85 -14.66 -8.26
N LYS A 242 -17.03 -13.43 -7.77
CA LYS A 242 -17.65 -12.34 -8.55
C LYS A 242 -16.88 -11.02 -8.43
N ALA A 243 -15.70 -10.93 -9.07
CA ALA A 243 -14.90 -9.70 -9.08
C ALA A 243 -15.72 -8.43 -9.37
N ARG A 244 -16.64 -8.48 -10.34
CA ARG A 244 -17.51 -7.33 -10.66
C ARG A 244 -18.50 -7.01 -9.53
N ALA A 245 -19.16 -8.02 -8.97
CA ALA A 245 -20.06 -7.83 -7.84
C ALA A 245 -19.33 -7.29 -6.62
N TYR A 246 -18.13 -7.83 -6.35
CA TYR A 246 -17.26 -7.35 -5.28
C TYR A 246 -16.93 -5.86 -5.44
N LYS A 247 -16.48 -5.43 -6.65
CA LYS A 247 -16.18 -4.01 -6.93
C LYS A 247 -17.40 -3.11 -6.74
N LEU A 248 -18.59 -3.54 -7.20
CA LEU A 248 -19.83 -2.78 -7.03
C LEU A 248 -20.22 -2.62 -5.56
N ILE A 249 -20.18 -3.69 -4.77
CA ILE A 249 -20.54 -3.65 -3.34
C ILE A 249 -19.49 -2.83 -2.57
N SER A 250 -18.20 -2.95 -2.89
CA SER A 250 -17.15 -2.12 -2.30
C SER A 250 -17.38 -0.63 -2.56
N TYR A 251 -17.78 -0.28 -3.78
CA TYR A 251 -18.15 1.10 -4.14
C TYR A 251 -19.37 1.59 -3.36
N GLU A 252 -20.41 0.75 -3.22
CA GLU A 252 -21.60 1.07 -2.44
C GLU A 252 -21.26 1.30 -0.96
N LEU A 253 -20.42 0.44 -0.36
CA LEU A 253 -19.98 0.61 1.03
C LEU A 253 -19.25 1.94 1.24
N ASN A 254 -18.37 2.31 0.32
CA ASN A 254 -17.67 3.58 0.38
C ASN A 254 -18.62 4.77 0.27
N ASN A 255 -19.64 4.70 -0.60
CA ASN A 255 -20.65 5.75 -0.73
C ASN A 255 -21.46 5.87 0.57
N ARG A 256 -21.95 4.77 1.13
CA ARG A 256 -22.69 4.78 2.40
C ARG A 256 -21.85 5.34 3.55
N LEU A 257 -20.57 5.01 3.62
CA LEU A 257 -19.66 5.58 4.62
C LEU A 257 -19.48 7.10 4.43
N ASN A 258 -19.39 7.55 3.19
CA ASN A 258 -19.33 8.97 2.87
C ASN A 258 -20.63 9.71 3.22
N ASP A 259 -21.78 9.07 3.03
CA ASP A 259 -23.09 9.62 3.45
C ASP A 259 -23.16 9.81 4.97
N VAL A 260 -22.65 8.84 5.75
CA VAL A 260 -22.50 9.00 7.21
C VAL A 260 -21.60 10.19 7.53
N ARG A 261 -20.44 10.32 6.87
CA ARG A 261 -19.54 11.45 7.05
C ARG A 261 -20.21 12.79 6.78
N ILE A 262 -20.93 12.90 5.66
CA ILE A 262 -21.68 14.11 5.31
C ILE A 262 -22.79 14.38 6.35
N GLY A 263 -23.47 13.34 6.81
CA GLY A 263 -24.48 13.44 7.87
C GLY A 263 -23.92 14.00 9.16
N VAL A 264 -22.75 13.52 9.59
CA VAL A 264 -22.04 14.04 10.78
C VAL A 264 -21.69 15.53 10.64
N ILE A 265 -21.20 15.94 9.47
CA ILE A 265 -20.89 17.36 9.18
C ILE A 265 -22.15 18.22 9.30
N ARG A 266 -23.27 17.78 8.69
CA ARG A 266 -24.55 18.53 8.72
C ARG A 266 -25.14 18.67 10.12
N GLN A 267 -24.82 17.75 11.02
CA GLN A 267 -25.24 17.78 12.43
C GLN A 267 -24.27 18.56 13.34
N ASN A 268 -23.33 19.34 12.75
CA ASN A 268 -22.31 20.09 13.47
C ASN A 268 -21.49 19.25 14.46
N ASN A 269 -21.26 17.98 14.16
CA ASN A 269 -20.47 17.02 14.93
C ASN A 269 -20.94 16.79 16.39
N GLN A 270 -22.18 17.16 16.75
CA GLN A 270 -22.66 17.12 18.14
C GLN A 270 -22.82 15.71 18.72
N SER A 271 -22.87 14.68 17.86
CA SER A 271 -23.17 13.31 18.29
C SER A 271 -22.16 12.28 17.83
N CYS A 272 -21.08 12.70 17.17
CA CYS A 272 -20.09 11.80 16.59
C CYS A 272 -18.68 12.39 16.70
N ASP A 273 -17.68 11.53 16.92
CA ASP A 273 -16.28 11.92 16.74
C ASP A 273 -15.98 11.99 15.22
N PHE A 274 -16.08 13.20 14.68
CA PHE A 274 -15.83 13.45 13.26
C PHE A 274 -14.47 12.97 12.80
N ASN A 275 -13.42 13.12 13.61
CA ASN A 275 -12.07 12.72 13.22
C ASN A 275 -11.99 11.22 12.98
N LYS A 276 -12.64 10.40 13.81
CA LYS A 276 -12.70 8.94 13.62
C LYS A 276 -13.43 8.56 12.33
N ILE A 277 -14.54 9.21 12.02
CA ILE A 277 -15.29 8.97 10.78
C ILE A 277 -14.52 9.46 9.55
N ASP A 278 -13.94 10.65 9.62
CA ASP A 278 -13.15 11.23 8.53
C ASP A 278 -11.91 10.37 8.21
N MET A 279 -11.26 9.82 9.24
CA MET A 279 -10.15 8.87 9.07
C MET A 279 -10.55 7.60 8.32
N LEU A 280 -11.77 7.07 8.51
CA LEU A 280 -12.24 5.91 7.75
C LEU A 280 -12.35 6.20 6.24
N THR A 281 -12.81 7.42 5.90
CA THR A 281 -12.98 7.82 4.49
C THR A 281 -11.66 8.23 3.83
N LYS A 282 -10.67 8.65 4.64
CA LYS A 282 -9.35 9.08 4.17
C LYS A 282 -8.28 7.98 4.22
N ARG A 283 -8.59 6.80 4.80
CA ARG A 283 -7.63 5.69 4.82
C ARG A 283 -7.21 5.33 3.40
N LYS A 284 -5.92 5.47 3.13
CA LYS A 284 -5.31 4.96 1.90
C LYS A 284 -4.52 3.70 2.25
N PRO A 285 -4.65 2.62 1.49
CA PRO A 285 -5.60 2.46 0.39
C PRO A 285 -7.04 2.36 0.91
N SER A 286 -7.98 2.84 0.10
CA SER A 286 -9.38 2.54 0.37
C SER A 286 -9.56 1.01 0.35
N PHE A 287 -10.53 0.51 1.10
CA PHE A 287 -10.80 -0.94 1.10
C PHE A 287 -10.91 -1.54 -0.31
N GLY A 288 -11.46 -0.79 -1.27
CA GLY A 288 -11.60 -1.22 -2.67
C GLY A 288 -10.27 -1.44 -3.41
N GLU A 289 -9.18 -0.89 -2.92
CA GLU A 289 -7.88 -0.81 -3.60
C GLU A 289 -6.81 -1.78 -3.06
N MET A 290 -7.06 -2.40 -1.89
CA MET A 290 -6.18 -3.43 -1.33
C MET A 290 -6.26 -4.72 -2.15
N ASN A 291 -5.15 -5.42 -2.27
CA ASN A 291 -5.07 -6.75 -2.91
C ASN A 291 -5.32 -7.88 -1.92
N ALA A 292 -4.81 -7.73 -0.71
CA ALA A 292 -4.96 -8.71 0.35
C ALA A 292 -4.99 -8.03 1.73
N TYR A 293 -5.56 -8.72 2.72
CA TYR A 293 -5.56 -8.25 4.10
C TYR A 293 -5.60 -9.44 5.07
N ILE A 294 -5.03 -9.23 6.25
CA ILE A 294 -4.98 -10.25 7.31
C ILE A 294 -6.38 -10.45 7.90
N VAL A 295 -6.75 -11.70 8.12
CA VAL A 295 -8.00 -12.11 8.77
C VAL A 295 -7.69 -12.97 10.01
N LYS A 296 -8.64 -12.99 10.94
CA LYS A 296 -8.56 -13.86 12.12
C LYS A 296 -8.88 -15.31 11.80
#